data_1cd6b5903fa320d7c69048044cdd3bd3
#
_entry.id   1cd6b5903fa320d7c69048044cdd3bd3
#
_cell.length_a   1.000
_cell.length_b   1.000
_cell.length_c   1.000
_cell.angle_alpha   90.00
_cell.angle_beta   90.00
_cell.angle_gamma   90.00
#
_symmetry.space_group_name_H-M   'P 1'
#
loop_
_entity.id
_entity.type
_entity.pdbx_description
1 polymer ?
#
loop_
_entity_poly.entity_id
_entity_poly.type
_entity_poly.pdbx_seq_one_letter_code
_entity_poly.pdbx_strand_id
1 'polypeptide(L)'
;MRTLIIVLSFIVVLPVWADGHLSTEKTVMQLVMDHWEARDNNDYETQADLMSSTGTYNANSDGSFFRYSGNVSADDLENSMGGQSSSLNVKYPETISLSDDVVLSRYYLEGVISDDGGTVNNYRTRVTHIWVKEKSGWKTKSWHFSPLHDGGRHITSSSDFEED
;
A
#
# COMPACT_ATOMS: atom_id res chain seq x y z
N MET A 1 17.53 -65.64 23.25
CA MET A 1 17.49 -64.20 23.55
C MET A 1 17.10 -63.47 22.28
N ARG A 2 15.88 -62.91 22.22
CA ARG A 2 15.41 -62.09 21.07
C ARG A 2 15.50 -60.63 21.49
N THR A 3 16.39 -59.90 20.85
CA THR A 3 16.61 -58.45 21.09
C THR A 3 15.51 -57.67 20.35
N LEU A 4 14.67 -56.99 21.13
CA LEU A 4 13.61 -56.09 20.59
C LEU A 4 14.24 -54.72 20.36
N ILE A 5 14.34 -54.31 19.10
CA ILE A 5 14.77 -52.95 18.70
C ILE A 5 13.53 -52.07 18.62
N ILE A 6 13.39 -51.15 19.56
CA ILE A 6 12.37 -50.12 19.54
C ILE A 6 12.92 -48.94 18.73
N VAL A 7 12.39 -48.70 17.53
CA VAL A 7 12.66 -47.51 16.71
C VAL A 7 11.72 -46.41 17.19
N LEU A 8 12.27 -45.40 17.86
CA LEU A 8 11.55 -44.19 18.28
C LEU A 8 11.53 -43.24 17.11
N SER A 9 10.41 -43.16 16.40
CA SER A 9 10.20 -42.15 15.34
C SER A 9 9.88 -40.79 15.97
N PHE A 10 10.83 -39.86 15.92
CA PHE A 10 10.58 -38.44 16.24
C PHE A 10 9.81 -37.82 15.11
N ILE A 11 8.53 -37.52 15.30
CA ILE A 11 7.75 -36.67 14.43
C ILE A 11 8.12 -35.23 14.79
N VAL A 12 8.91 -34.58 13.93
CA VAL A 12 9.16 -33.14 14.01
C VAL A 12 7.94 -32.45 13.43
N VAL A 13 7.07 -31.96 14.29
CA VAL A 13 5.98 -31.08 13.89
C VAL A 13 6.58 -29.70 13.66
N LEU A 14 6.84 -29.34 12.39
CA LEU A 14 7.21 -27.98 12.01
C LEU A 14 5.98 -27.07 12.17
N PRO A 15 6.14 -25.88 12.74
CA PRO A 15 5.00 -24.96 12.86
C PRO A 15 4.55 -24.50 11.47
N VAL A 16 3.35 -24.89 11.08
CA VAL A 16 2.67 -24.52 9.80
C VAL A 16 2.43 -23.01 9.67
N TRP A 17 2.65 -22.24 10.74
CA TRP A 17 2.34 -20.81 10.82
C TRP A 17 3.27 -19.89 10.01
N ALA A 18 4.50 -20.30 9.76
CA ALA A 18 5.48 -19.44 9.05
C ALA A 18 5.16 -19.27 7.56
N ASP A 19 4.62 -20.31 6.91
CA ASP A 19 4.37 -20.28 5.47
C ASP A 19 3.14 -19.41 5.10
N GLY A 20 2.13 -19.34 5.97
CA GLY A 20 0.93 -18.54 5.78
C GLY A 20 1.23 -17.04 5.79
N HIS A 21 2.04 -16.56 6.73
CA HIS A 21 2.42 -15.14 6.83
C HIS A 21 3.32 -14.70 5.66
N LEU A 22 4.29 -15.50 5.27
CA LEU A 22 5.14 -15.22 4.12
C LEU A 22 4.34 -15.18 2.81
N SER A 23 3.32 -16.03 2.67
CA SER A 23 2.41 -16.01 1.52
C SER A 23 1.55 -14.74 1.51
N THR A 24 1.03 -14.30 2.64
CA THR A 24 0.23 -13.07 2.80
C THR A 24 1.06 -11.83 2.44
N GLU A 25 2.25 -11.70 3.02
CA GLU A 25 3.15 -10.58 2.77
C GLU A 25 3.56 -10.50 1.31
N LYS A 26 3.88 -11.63 0.67
CA LYS A 26 4.17 -11.68 -0.76
C LYS A 26 2.97 -11.28 -1.62
N THR A 27 1.77 -11.72 -1.26
CA THR A 27 0.53 -11.36 -1.95
C THR A 27 0.31 -9.86 -1.89
N VAL A 28 0.39 -9.26 -0.70
CA VAL A 28 0.20 -7.81 -0.53
C VAL A 28 1.31 -7.02 -1.22
N MET A 29 2.56 -7.52 -1.19
CA MET A 29 3.65 -6.90 -1.94
C MET A 29 3.35 -6.81 -3.43
N GLN A 30 2.80 -7.87 -4.01
CA GLN A 30 2.41 -7.85 -5.43
C GLN A 30 1.29 -6.83 -5.67
N LEU A 31 0.27 -6.77 -4.80
CA LEU A 31 -0.80 -5.78 -4.91
C LEU A 31 -0.32 -4.33 -4.78
N VAL A 32 0.75 -4.08 -4.03
CA VAL A 32 1.41 -2.75 -4.02
C VAL A 32 1.95 -2.41 -5.41
N MET A 33 2.60 -3.36 -6.08
CA MET A 33 3.15 -3.15 -7.43
C MET A 33 2.01 -2.97 -8.45
N ASP A 34 1.00 -3.85 -8.40
CA ASP A 34 -0.17 -3.80 -9.29
C ASP A 34 -0.92 -2.46 -9.15
N HIS A 35 -1.04 -1.93 -7.94
CA HIS A 35 -1.67 -0.63 -7.68
C HIS A 35 -0.96 0.51 -8.42
N TRP A 36 0.37 0.58 -8.36
CA TRP A 36 1.14 1.65 -9.00
C TRP A 36 1.23 1.45 -10.51
N GLU A 37 1.30 0.21 -10.99
CA GLU A 37 1.20 -0.09 -12.41
C GLU A 37 -0.17 0.33 -12.98
N ALA A 38 -1.25 0.02 -12.28
CA ALA A 38 -2.60 0.47 -12.65
C ALA A 38 -2.70 2.01 -12.68
N ARG A 39 -2.07 2.70 -11.71
CA ARG A 39 -2.01 4.17 -11.68
C ARG A 39 -1.29 4.75 -12.90
N ASP A 40 -0.14 4.19 -13.25
CA ASP A 40 0.67 4.65 -14.37
C ASP A 40 0.00 4.38 -15.74
N ASN A 41 -0.84 3.37 -15.81
CA ASN A 41 -1.62 3.00 -17.00
C ASN A 41 -3.01 3.65 -17.07
N ASN A 42 -3.41 4.46 -16.07
CA ASN A 42 -4.77 4.98 -15.92
C ASN A 42 -5.85 3.87 -15.92
N ASP A 43 -5.48 2.69 -15.38
CA ASP A 43 -6.42 1.59 -15.17
C ASP A 43 -7.23 1.84 -13.89
N TYR A 44 -8.27 2.65 -14.04
CA TYR A 44 -9.13 3.05 -12.93
C TYR A 44 -9.99 1.91 -12.41
N GLU A 45 -10.29 0.90 -13.23
CA GLU A 45 -11.02 -0.30 -12.79
C GLU A 45 -10.20 -1.09 -11.78
N THR A 46 -8.95 -1.41 -12.11
CA THR A 46 -8.03 -2.10 -11.20
C THR A 46 -7.76 -1.27 -9.94
N GLN A 47 -7.56 0.05 -10.07
CA GLN A 47 -7.36 0.93 -8.91
C GLN A 47 -8.59 0.91 -7.99
N ALA A 48 -9.80 1.03 -8.51
CA ALA A 48 -11.05 1.00 -7.75
C ALA A 48 -11.25 -0.37 -7.07
N ASP A 49 -10.97 -1.46 -7.77
CA ASP A 49 -11.09 -2.81 -7.21
C ASP A 49 -10.14 -3.06 -6.05
N LEU A 50 -8.98 -2.42 -6.04
CA LEU A 50 -8.02 -2.51 -4.93
C LEU A 50 -8.42 -1.68 -3.70
N MET A 51 -9.42 -0.80 -3.77
CA MET A 51 -9.88 -0.01 -2.65
C MET A 51 -10.86 -0.76 -1.75
N SER A 52 -10.85 -0.43 -0.45
CA SER A 52 -11.79 -0.99 0.53
C SER A 52 -13.23 -0.60 0.22
N SER A 53 -14.13 -1.59 0.19
CA SER A 53 -15.56 -1.38 -0.03
C SER A 53 -16.23 -0.52 1.07
N THR A 54 -15.59 -0.40 2.22
CA THR A 54 -16.03 0.45 3.35
C THR A 54 -15.36 1.82 3.37
N GLY A 55 -14.67 2.18 2.28
CA GLY A 55 -13.97 3.45 2.12
C GLY A 55 -12.53 3.45 2.65
N THR A 56 -11.82 4.52 2.32
CA THR A 56 -10.40 4.70 2.66
C THR A 56 -10.17 5.98 3.45
N TYR A 57 -9.09 6.03 4.23
CA TYR A 57 -8.66 7.18 5.03
C TYR A 57 -7.21 7.52 4.68
N ASN A 58 -6.98 8.69 4.14
CA ASN A 58 -5.72 8.98 3.48
C ASN A 58 -5.12 10.32 3.94
N ALA A 59 -3.80 10.42 3.85
CA ALA A 59 -3.06 11.66 4.04
C ALA A 59 -2.19 11.91 2.80
N ASN A 60 -2.40 13.04 2.16
CA ASN A 60 -1.69 13.44 0.96
C ASN A 60 -0.31 14.02 1.24
N SER A 61 0.52 14.04 0.20
CA SER A 61 1.85 14.66 0.23
C SER A 61 1.84 16.19 0.34
N ASP A 62 0.70 16.84 0.12
CA ASP A 62 0.48 18.27 0.34
C ASP A 62 0.08 18.62 1.78
N GLY A 63 -0.04 17.60 2.66
CA GLY A 63 -0.43 17.75 4.06
C GLY A 63 -1.93 17.62 4.31
N SER A 64 -2.76 17.52 3.27
CA SER A 64 -4.20 17.37 3.43
C SER A 64 -4.61 15.94 3.81
N PHE A 65 -5.74 15.82 4.52
CA PHE A 65 -6.44 14.56 4.69
C PHE A 65 -7.55 14.46 3.65
N PHE A 66 -7.71 13.26 3.08
CA PHE A 66 -8.86 12.97 2.24
C PHE A 66 -9.42 11.58 2.51
N ARG A 67 -10.67 11.38 2.16
CA ARG A 67 -11.38 10.14 2.43
C ARG A 67 -12.35 9.84 1.29
N TYR A 68 -12.33 8.61 0.83
CA TYR A 68 -13.42 8.07 0.05
C TYR A 68 -14.43 7.40 0.99
N SER A 69 -15.70 7.78 0.85
CA SER A 69 -16.80 7.20 1.66
C SER A 69 -17.46 6.07 0.89
N GLY A 70 -17.31 4.83 1.38
CA GLY A 70 -17.88 3.65 0.74
C GLY A 70 -17.10 3.17 -0.47
N ASN A 71 -17.79 2.50 -1.36
CA ASN A 71 -17.19 1.93 -2.57
C ASN A 71 -16.85 3.04 -3.56
N VAL A 72 -15.62 3.02 -4.08
CA VAL A 72 -15.13 3.95 -5.11
C VAL A 72 -15.27 3.27 -6.46
N SER A 73 -15.84 3.95 -7.43
CA SER A 73 -15.94 3.44 -8.81
C SER A 73 -14.76 3.90 -9.67
N ALA A 74 -14.58 3.24 -10.81
CA ALA A 74 -13.61 3.69 -11.82
C ALA A 74 -13.93 5.12 -12.31
N ASP A 75 -15.20 5.43 -12.52
CA ASP A 75 -15.65 6.76 -12.95
C ASP A 75 -15.29 7.85 -11.91
N ASP A 76 -15.41 7.55 -10.60
CA ASP A 76 -15.01 8.48 -9.54
C ASP A 76 -13.50 8.79 -9.60
N LEU A 77 -12.69 7.77 -9.86
CA LEU A 77 -11.24 7.92 -10.00
C LEU A 77 -10.87 8.66 -11.28
N GLU A 78 -11.49 8.33 -12.41
CA GLU A 78 -11.29 9.03 -13.68
C GLU A 78 -11.65 10.50 -13.54
N ASN A 79 -12.78 10.83 -12.92
CA ASN A 79 -13.21 12.20 -12.69
C ASN A 79 -12.25 13.00 -11.79
N SER A 80 -11.59 12.33 -10.83
CA SER A 80 -10.68 12.98 -9.89
C SER A 80 -9.23 13.08 -10.37
N MET A 81 -8.81 12.18 -11.23
CA MET A 81 -7.41 12.04 -11.67
C MET A 81 -7.26 12.06 -13.20
N GLY A 82 -8.37 12.09 -13.94
CA GLY A 82 -8.35 12.11 -15.40
C GLY A 82 -7.53 13.30 -15.93
N GLY A 83 -6.78 13.04 -17.00
CA GLY A 83 -5.85 14.01 -17.56
C GLY A 83 -4.47 14.05 -16.91
N GLN A 84 -4.28 13.40 -15.77
CA GLN A 84 -2.95 13.19 -15.21
C GLN A 84 -2.29 11.94 -15.81
N SER A 85 -0.98 12.00 -16.01
CA SER A 85 -0.17 10.83 -16.31
C SER A 85 0.94 10.70 -15.28
N SER A 86 1.37 9.47 -15.02
CA SER A 86 2.48 9.21 -14.10
C SER A 86 3.41 8.14 -14.64
N SER A 87 4.63 8.15 -14.12
CA SER A 87 5.59 7.06 -14.23
C SER A 87 6.30 6.95 -12.90
N LEU A 88 5.86 6.02 -12.07
CA LEU A 88 6.23 5.90 -10.68
C LEU A 88 6.93 4.56 -10.40
N ASN A 89 7.94 4.61 -9.56
CA ASN A 89 8.73 3.44 -9.18
C ASN A 89 8.67 3.22 -7.67
N VAL A 90 8.29 2.04 -7.27
CA VAL A 90 8.38 1.57 -5.89
C VAL A 90 9.81 1.18 -5.57
N LYS A 91 10.38 1.74 -4.51
CA LYS A 91 11.75 1.48 -4.04
C LYS A 91 11.73 0.95 -2.61
N TYR A 92 12.56 -0.07 -2.36
CA TYR A 92 12.75 -0.68 -1.04
C TYR A 92 11.44 -1.04 -0.33
N PRO A 93 10.53 -1.77 -1.01
CA PRO A 93 9.25 -2.13 -0.41
C PRO A 93 9.42 -3.16 0.69
N GLU A 94 8.67 -2.98 1.78
CA GLU A 94 8.53 -3.93 2.88
C GLU A 94 7.06 -4.14 3.20
N THR A 95 6.67 -5.36 3.48
CA THR A 95 5.33 -5.73 3.96
C THR A 95 5.45 -6.47 5.27
N ILE A 96 4.60 -6.12 6.23
CA ILE A 96 4.61 -6.62 7.60
C ILE A 96 3.19 -6.99 7.98
N SER A 97 2.93 -8.25 8.28
CA SER A 97 1.64 -8.70 8.80
C SER A 97 1.47 -8.18 10.22
N LEU A 98 0.44 -7.37 10.45
CA LEU A 98 0.07 -6.87 11.77
C LEU A 98 -0.93 -7.80 12.46
N SER A 99 -1.75 -8.50 11.67
CA SER A 99 -2.67 -9.58 12.08
C SER A 99 -3.00 -10.43 10.85
N ASP A 100 -3.87 -11.44 11.01
CA ASP A 100 -4.32 -12.30 9.91
C ASP A 100 -5.08 -11.52 8.81
N ASP A 101 -5.65 -10.38 9.17
CA ASP A 101 -6.51 -9.57 8.30
C ASP A 101 -5.97 -8.14 8.05
N VAL A 102 -4.78 -7.80 8.58
CA VAL A 102 -4.18 -6.47 8.41
C VAL A 102 -2.70 -6.57 8.09
N VAL A 103 -2.30 -5.92 7.01
CA VAL A 103 -0.91 -5.80 6.58
C VAL A 103 -0.53 -4.34 6.43
N LEU A 104 0.63 -3.98 6.96
CA LEU A 104 1.31 -2.72 6.71
C LEU A 104 2.33 -2.92 5.59
N SER A 105 2.29 -2.08 4.57
CA SER A 105 3.42 -1.92 3.65
C SER A 105 4.02 -0.53 3.74
N ARG A 106 5.33 -0.44 3.55
CA ARG A 106 6.06 0.82 3.49
C ARG A 106 7.09 0.77 2.38
N TYR A 107 7.24 1.89 1.69
CA TYR A 107 8.16 2.01 0.56
C TYR A 107 8.44 3.48 0.24
N TYR A 108 9.43 3.71 -0.60
CA TYR A 108 9.58 4.99 -1.27
C TYR A 108 8.93 4.92 -2.65
N LEU A 109 8.30 6.02 -3.04
CA LEU A 109 7.73 6.19 -4.36
C LEU A 109 8.43 7.36 -5.04
N GLU A 110 9.02 7.11 -6.19
CA GLU A 110 9.80 8.09 -6.94
C GLU A 110 9.42 8.04 -8.42
N GLY A 111 9.34 9.20 -9.05
CA GLY A 111 9.06 9.29 -10.47
C GLY A 111 8.61 10.66 -10.90
N VAL A 112 7.75 10.69 -11.89
CA VAL A 112 7.17 11.92 -12.43
C VAL A 112 5.65 11.82 -12.47
N ILE A 113 4.99 12.94 -12.25
CA ILE A 113 3.56 13.13 -12.46
C ILE A 113 3.41 14.34 -13.38
N SER A 114 2.61 14.23 -14.42
CA SER A 114 2.26 15.32 -15.33
C SER A 114 0.77 15.61 -15.19
N ASP A 115 0.41 16.88 -15.17
CA ASP A 115 -0.98 17.36 -15.21
C ASP A 115 -1.44 17.63 -16.67
N ASP A 116 -2.71 17.99 -16.82
CA ASP A 116 -3.32 18.34 -18.11
C ASP A 116 -2.63 19.51 -18.83
N GLY A 117 -1.97 20.39 -18.08
CA GLY A 117 -1.20 21.50 -18.62
C GLY A 117 0.19 21.08 -19.12
N GLY A 118 0.55 19.80 -19.00
CA GLY A 118 1.85 19.28 -19.38
C GLY A 118 2.97 19.63 -18.40
N THR A 119 2.63 20.12 -17.20
CA THR A 119 3.61 20.36 -16.14
C THR A 119 4.13 19.04 -15.60
N VAL A 120 5.43 18.86 -15.62
CA VAL A 120 6.08 17.66 -15.10
C VAL A 120 6.65 17.96 -13.71
N ASN A 121 6.17 17.22 -12.72
CA ASN A 121 6.63 17.30 -11.34
C ASN A 121 7.44 16.09 -10.97
N ASN A 122 8.66 16.29 -10.46
CA ASN A 122 9.42 15.23 -9.81
C ASN A 122 8.73 14.86 -8.52
N TYR A 123 8.29 13.62 -8.42
CA TYR A 123 7.56 13.12 -7.26
C TYR A 123 8.45 12.18 -6.45
N ARG A 124 8.62 12.51 -5.18
CA ARG A 124 9.40 11.69 -4.24
C ARG A 124 8.74 11.71 -2.87
N THR A 125 8.30 10.55 -2.41
CA THR A 125 7.59 10.44 -1.14
C THR A 125 7.90 9.12 -0.44
N ARG A 126 7.71 9.08 0.87
CA ARG A 126 7.57 7.84 1.64
C ARG A 126 6.09 7.50 1.71
N VAL A 127 5.77 6.25 1.51
CA VAL A 127 4.41 5.74 1.60
C VAL A 127 4.32 4.75 2.75
N THR A 128 3.32 4.94 3.60
CA THR A 128 2.81 3.94 4.53
C THR A 128 1.42 3.55 4.06
N HIS A 129 1.19 2.26 3.89
CA HIS A 129 0.00 1.76 3.21
C HIS A 129 -0.60 0.62 4.04
N ILE A 130 -1.84 0.75 4.45
CA ILE A 130 -2.58 -0.25 5.23
C ILE A 130 -3.49 -1.03 4.30
N TRP A 131 -3.34 -2.33 4.34
CA TRP A 131 -4.16 -3.31 3.65
C TRP A 131 -5.02 -4.07 4.64
N VAL A 132 -6.27 -4.30 4.29
CA VAL A 132 -7.21 -5.09 5.07
C VAL A 132 -7.77 -6.21 4.22
N LYS A 133 -8.03 -7.36 4.85
CA LYS A 133 -8.61 -8.51 4.18
C LYS A 133 -10.12 -8.41 4.22
N GLU A 134 -10.75 -8.30 3.07
CA GLU A 134 -12.18 -8.34 2.87
C GLU A 134 -12.60 -9.67 2.22
N LYS A 135 -13.89 -9.90 2.04
CA LYS A 135 -14.40 -11.12 1.37
C LYS A 135 -13.89 -11.26 -0.07
N SER A 136 -13.65 -10.15 -0.76
CA SER A 136 -13.15 -10.07 -2.12
C SER A 136 -11.61 -10.08 -2.23
N GLY A 137 -10.90 -10.21 -1.13
CA GLY A 137 -9.43 -10.22 -1.08
C GLY A 137 -8.84 -9.06 -0.28
N TRP A 138 -7.55 -8.83 -0.46
CA TRP A 138 -6.85 -7.72 0.19
C TRP A 138 -7.20 -6.41 -0.49
N LYS A 139 -7.55 -5.40 0.34
CA LYS A 139 -7.99 -4.08 -0.12
C LYS A 139 -7.23 -2.99 0.61
N THR A 140 -6.95 -1.91 -0.08
CA THR A 140 -6.35 -0.71 0.50
C THR A 140 -7.32 -0.04 1.47
N LYS A 141 -6.86 0.24 2.69
CA LYS A 141 -7.65 0.95 3.70
C LYS A 141 -7.14 2.35 3.98
N SER A 142 -5.85 2.57 3.86
CA SER A 142 -5.26 3.89 4.09
C SER A 142 -3.91 4.04 3.39
N TRP A 143 -3.66 5.23 2.86
CA TRP A 143 -2.34 5.71 2.46
C TRP A 143 -1.91 6.89 3.30
N HIS A 144 -0.64 6.95 3.56
CA HIS A 144 0.00 8.15 4.07
C HIS A 144 1.23 8.45 3.21
N PHE A 145 1.19 9.59 2.55
CA PHE A 145 2.28 10.11 1.74
C PHE A 145 3.03 11.18 2.52
N SER A 146 4.34 10.97 2.73
CA SER A 146 5.21 11.91 3.43
C SER A 146 6.30 12.38 2.47
N PRO A 147 6.24 13.62 1.95
CA PRO A 147 7.17 14.11 0.95
C PRO A 147 8.62 14.03 1.41
N LEU A 148 9.52 13.73 0.47
CA LEU A 148 10.96 13.80 0.67
C LEU A 148 11.44 15.16 0.17
N HIS A 149 11.77 16.05 1.11
CA HIS A 149 12.40 17.31 0.79
C HIS A 149 13.91 17.15 0.75
N ASP A 150 14.58 17.87 -0.13
CA ASP A 150 16.04 17.95 -0.15
C ASP A 150 16.52 18.54 1.18
N GLY A 151 17.15 17.68 2.02
CA GLY A 151 17.58 18.05 3.35
C GLY A 151 16.75 17.52 4.52
N GLY A 152 15.62 16.89 4.28
CA GLY A 152 14.94 15.96 5.21
C GLY A 152 14.49 16.51 6.57
N ARG A 153 14.41 17.83 6.76
CA ARG A 153 13.96 18.40 8.02
C ARG A 153 12.65 19.17 7.80
N HIS A 154 11.52 18.52 8.12
CA HIS A 154 10.28 19.25 8.33
C HIS A 154 10.39 19.98 9.69
N ILE A 155 10.37 21.29 9.66
CA ILE A 155 10.28 22.11 10.89
C ILE A 155 8.81 22.47 11.01
N THR A 156 8.11 21.85 11.94
CA THR A 156 6.75 22.22 12.30
C THR A 156 6.78 23.58 12.96
N SER A 157 6.01 24.53 12.45
CA SER A 157 5.82 25.85 13.04
C SER A 157 4.44 25.95 13.70
N SER A 158 4.23 26.96 14.53
CA SER A 158 2.93 27.19 15.16
C SER A 158 1.82 27.45 14.14
N SER A 159 2.16 28.00 12.98
CA SER A 159 1.21 28.25 11.88
C SER A 159 0.69 26.96 11.23
N ASP A 160 1.36 25.82 11.39
CA ASP A 160 0.87 24.53 10.87
C ASP A 160 -0.37 24.02 11.64
N PHE A 161 -0.73 24.67 12.75
CA PHE A 161 -1.85 24.31 13.61
C PHE A 161 -2.89 25.44 13.73
N GLU A 162 -2.74 26.52 12.98
CA GLU A 162 -3.76 27.59 12.94
C GLU A 162 -4.89 27.11 12.03
N GLU A 163 -6.10 26.98 12.59
CA GLU A 163 -7.32 26.74 11.82
C GLU A 163 -7.74 28.04 11.13
N ASP A 164 -8.05 27.97 9.83
CA ASP A 164 -8.65 29.05 9.04
C ASP A 164 -10.12 29.28 9.43
#